data_81d644b9fc84618da1e3f6c948771c8a
#
_entry.id   81d644b9fc84618da1e3f6c948771c8a
#
_cell.length_a   1.000
_cell.length_b   1.000
_cell.length_c   1.000
_cell.angle_alpha   90.00
_cell.angle_beta   90.00
_cell.angle_gamma   90.00
#
_symmetry.space_group_name_H-M   'P 1'
#
loop_
_entity.id
_entity.type
_entity.pdbx_description
1 polymer ?
#
loop_
_entity_poly.entity_id
_entity_poly.type
_entity_poly.pdbx_seq_one_letter_code
_entity_poly.pdbx_strand_id
1 'polypeptide(L)'
;EAQLKIMPGAFEEMVNRVKPSDGLFIAYTSGTTGNPKGVLMSHGNHLAVAYTLIERYPILAEFPHRTVVCLPLCHALGKMVALTLPLLSPIVPHYGEDIGDFSQTFFEIAPTVLFTVPRYLKRFASSIFVGIENSSRLKILAYRIAIKIGRRHMKNVWDGRKSLLLNLAYFICYQAVLRPILNKIGFDKIKIAFSIGAPLPPEVMAL
;
A
#
# COMPACT_ATOMS: atom_id res chain seq x y z
N GLU A 1 -29.01 -10.38 -16.57
CA GLU A 1 -29.00 -11.32 -17.72
C GLU A 1 -30.34 -11.36 -18.46
N ALA A 2 -31.52 -11.44 -17.78
CA ALA A 2 -32.84 -11.48 -18.42
C ALA A 2 -33.13 -10.18 -19.22
N GLN A 3 -32.78 -9.00 -18.68
CA GLN A 3 -32.99 -7.72 -19.38
C GLN A 3 -32.08 -7.52 -20.59
N LEU A 4 -30.83 -8.05 -20.56
CA LEU A 4 -29.92 -8.02 -21.70
C LEU A 4 -30.41 -8.86 -22.88
N LYS A 5 -31.19 -9.92 -22.62
CA LYS A 5 -31.83 -10.72 -23.66
C LYS A 5 -33.03 -9.98 -24.30
N ILE A 6 -33.67 -9.07 -23.56
CA ILE A 6 -34.82 -8.29 -24.04
C ILE A 6 -34.37 -7.03 -24.80
N MET A 7 -33.20 -6.48 -24.44
CA MET A 7 -32.66 -5.26 -25.07
C MET A 7 -31.19 -5.47 -25.45
N PRO A 8 -30.90 -6.22 -26.52
CA PRO A 8 -29.54 -6.37 -27.02
C PRO A 8 -28.99 -4.99 -27.41
N GLY A 9 -27.80 -4.63 -26.90
CA GLY A 9 -27.17 -3.32 -27.11
C GLY A 9 -27.46 -2.26 -26.05
N ALA A 10 -28.36 -2.52 -25.09
CA ALA A 10 -28.65 -1.56 -24.01
C ALA A 10 -27.42 -1.25 -23.14
N PHE A 11 -26.54 -2.21 -22.94
CA PHE A 11 -25.30 -2.01 -22.19
C PHE A 11 -24.36 -1.04 -22.91
N GLU A 12 -24.12 -1.27 -24.19
CA GLU A 12 -23.26 -0.41 -25.03
C GLU A 12 -23.83 1.01 -25.13
N GLU A 13 -25.14 1.14 -25.27
CA GLU A 13 -25.82 2.43 -25.29
C GLU A 13 -25.64 3.17 -23.96
N MET A 14 -25.80 2.50 -22.83
CA MET A 14 -25.62 3.08 -21.49
C MET A 14 -24.17 3.48 -21.27
N VAL A 15 -23.19 2.65 -21.64
CA VAL A 15 -21.75 2.96 -21.51
C VAL A 15 -21.37 4.19 -22.33
N ASN A 16 -21.88 4.29 -23.58
CA ASN A 16 -21.59 5.41 -24.47
C ASN A 16 -22.21 6.76 -24.00
N ARG A 17 -23.18 6.72 -23.11
CA ARG A 17 -23.77 7.93 -22.50
C ARG A 17 -22.98 8.48 -21.34
N VAL A 18 -22.13 7.67 -20.69
CA VAL A 18 -21.35 8.08 -19.50
C VAL A 18 -20.32 9.13 -19.89
N LYS A 19 -20.34 10.25 -19.18
CA LYS A 19 -19.39 11.37 -19.35
C LYS A 19 -18.43 11.42 -18.16
N PRO A 20 -17.22 11.97 -18.36
CA PRO A 20 -16.27 12.17 -17.26
C PRO A 20 -16.83 13.00 -16.08
N SER A 21 -17.78 13.91 -16.35
CA SER A 21 -18.45 14.74 -15.36
C SER A 21 -19.53 14.02 -14.56
N ASP A 22 -19.99 12.86 -15.03
CA ASP A 22 -21.06 12.12 -14.35
C ASP A 22 -20.59 11.55 -13.02
N GLY A 23 -21.52 11.48 -12.07
CA GLY A 23 -21.24 10.97 -10.72
C GLY A 23 -20.93 9.48 -10.73
N LEU A 24 -19.77 9.11 -10.19
CA LEU A 24 -19.35 7.71 -10.06
C LEU A 24 -19.85 7.12 -8.74
N PHE A 25 -19.63 7.81 -7.62
CA PHE A 25 -20.10 7.41 -6.30
C PHE A 25 -20.10 8.59 -5.32
N ILE A 26 -20.79 8.42 -4.20
CA ILE A 26 -20.76 9.35 -3.07
C ILE A 26 -19.92 8.74 -1.95
N ALA A 27 -18.88 9.46 -1.53
CA ALA A 27 -18.07 9.11 -0.36
C ALA A 27 -18.52 9.96 0.84
N TYR A 28 -18.92 9.30 1.93
CA TYR A 28 -19.26 9.99 3.16
C TYR A 28 -18.01 10.23 4.02
N THR A 29 -17.82 11.45 4.45
CA THR A 29 -16.77 11.83 5.40
C THR A 29 -17.38 12.17 6.75
N SER A 30 -16.69 11.84 7.85
CA SER A 30 -17.06 12.31 9.18
C SER A 30 -16.80 13.82 9.25
N GLY A 31 -17.80 14.63 8.96
CA GLY A 31 -17.67 16.08 9.04
C GLY A 31 -17.23 16.54 10.44
N THR A 32 -16.42 17.59 10.50
CA THR A 32 -16.01 18.24 11.77
C THR A 32 -17.18 18.76 12.61
N THR A 33 -18.37 18.82 12.03
CA THR A 33 -19.61 19.36 12.64
C THR A 33 -20.62 18.27 13.04
N GLY A 34 -20.23 17.01 13.14
CA GLY A 34 -21.04 15.91 13.67
C GLY A 34 -21.88 15.13 12.64
N ASN A 35 -22.43 15.76 11.61
CA ASN A 35 -23.17 15.03 10.58
C ASN A 35 -22.28 14.63 9.41
N PRO A 36 -22.33 13.37 8.93
CA PRO A 36 -21.58 12.92 7.77
C PRO A 36 -21.94 13.75 6.52
N LYS A 37 -20.92 14.18 5.78
CA LYS A 37 -21.09 14.91 4.52
C LYS A 37 -20.78 14.00 3.34
N GLY A 38 -21.69 13.92 2.37
CA GLY A 38 -21.49 13.18 1.13
C GLY A 38 -20.68 14.01 0.12
N VAL A 39 -19.58 13.47 -0.37
CA VAL A 39 -18.77 14.04 -1.44
C VAL A 39 -19.04 13.26 -2.71
N LEU A 40 -19.62 13.91 -3.72
CA LEU A 40 -19.83 13.33 -5.03
C LEU A 40 -18.50 13.27 -5.79
N MET A 41 -18.09 12.06 -6.16
CA MET A 41 -16.91 11.82 -6.99
C MET A 41 -17.36 11.53 -8.41
N SER A 42 -16.84 12.27 -9.41
CA SER A 42 -17.11 11.98 -10.81
C SER A 42 -16.14 10.91 -11.35
N HIS A 43 -16.51 10.29 -12.49
CA HIS A 43 -15.63 9.40 -13.24
C HIS A 43 -14.28 10.07 -13.56
N GLY A 44 -14.35 11.31 -14.07
CA GLY A 44 -13.14 12.06 -14.44
C GLY A 44 -12.23 12.33 -13.25
N ASN A 45 -12.76 12.77 -12.10
CA ASN A 45 -11.95 13.04 -10.92
C ASN A 45 -11.24 11.77 -10.41
N HIS A 46 -11.96 10.64 -10.39
CA HIS A 46 -11.41 9.40 -9.87
C HIS A 46 -10.32 8.82 -10.79
N LEU A 47 -10.55 8.85 -12.11
CA LEU A 47 -9.56 8.42 -13.11
C LEU A 47 -8.34 9.35 -13.14
N ALA A 48 -8.53 10.68 -13.05
CA ALA A 48 -7.43 11.64 -13.07
C ALA A 48 -6.41 11.38 -11.95
N VAL A 49 -6.88 11.04 -10.73
CA VAL A 49 -5.99 10.70 -9.62
C VAL A 49 -5.16 9.43 -9.93
N ALA A 50 -5.79 8.41 -10.51
CA ALA A 50 -5.10 7.17 -10.86
C ALA A 50 -4.07 7.39 -11.99
N TYR A 51 -4.41 8.15 -13.03
CA TYR A 51 -3.49 8.54 -14.10
C TYR A 51 -2.29 9.31 -13.56
N THR A 52 -2.54 10.36 -12.75
CA THR A 52 -1.48 11.16 -12.13
C THR A 52 -0.54 10.31 -11.27
N LEU A 53 -1.09 9.32 -10.55
CA LEU A 53 -0.29 8.42 -9.73
C LEU A 53 0.63 7.54 -10.59
N ILE A 54 0.12 6.98 -11.68
CA ILE A 54 0.90 6.14 -12.61
C ILE A 54 1.96 6.98 -13.33
N GLU A 55 1.59 8.17 -13.80
CA GLU A 55 2.52 9.11 -14.46
C GLU A 55 3.66 9.52 -13.51
N ARG A 56 3.33 9.83 -12.25
CA ARG A 56 4.33 10.23 -11.25
C ARG A 56 5.23 9.09 -10.79
N TYR A 57 4.71 7.87 -10.81
CA TYR A 57 5.41 6.66 -10.38
C TYR A 57 5.32 5.56 -11.46
N PRO A 58 6.11 5.67 -12.55
CA PRO A 58 6.04 4.75 -13.70
C PRO A 58 6.23 3.27 -13.32
N ILE A 59 6.95 3.00 -12.23
CA ILE A 59 7.12 1.65 -11.68
C ILE A 59 5.78 0.90 -11.52
N LEU A 60 4.67 1.62 -11.30
CA LEU A 60 3.34 1.02 -11.15
C LEU A 60 2.81 0.39 -12.44
N ALA A 61 3.37 0.77 -13.60
CA ALA A 61 2.97 0.27 -14.91
C ALA A 61 4.04 -0.63 -15.58
N GLU A 62 5.27 -0.68 -15.04
CA GLU A 62 6.39 -1.38 -15.69
C GLU A 62 6.27 -2.91 -15.68
N PHE A 63 5.64 -3.48 -14.64
CA PHE A 63 5.48 -4.94 -14.49
C PHE A 63 4.31 -5.28 -13.56
N PRO A 64 3.84 -6.56 -13.56
CA PRO A 64 2.75 -6.98 -12.69
C PRO A 64 3.10 -6.79 -11.22
N HIS A 65 2.27 -6.03 -10.54
CA HIS A 65 2.35 -5.82 -9.09
C HIS A 65 1.24 -6.57 -8.36
N ARG A 66 1.54 -7.02 -7.14
CA ARG A 66 0.54 -7.50 -6.20
C ARG A 66 0.32 -6.44 -5.13
N THR A 67 -0.94 -6.16 -4.81
CA THR A 67 -1.30 -5.30 -3.68
C THR A 67 -2.37 -5.98 -2.81
N VAL A 68 -2.33 -5.72 -1.51
CA VAL A 68 -3.40 -6.15 -0.59
C VAL A 68 -4.35 -4.98 -0.40
N VAL A 69 -5.63 -5.21 -0.67
CA VAL A 69 -6.69 -4.22 -0.46
C VAL A 69 -7.05 -4.21 1.03
N CYS A 70 -6.42 -3.30 1.76
CA CYS A 70 -6.60 -3.18 3.22
C CYS A 70 -7.57 -2.08 3.64
N LEU A 71 -8.07 -1.31 2.68
CA LEU A 71 -9.02 -0.23 2.94
C LEU A 71 -10.42 -0.62 2.48
N PRO A 72 -11.46 -0.27 3.24
CA PRO A 72 -12.84 -0.55 2.85
C PRO A 72 -13.20 0.07 1.50
N LEU A 73 -14.03 -0.63 0.70
CA LEU A 73 -14.50 -0.13 -0.60
C LEU A 73 -15.41 1.10 -0.50
N CYS A 74 -15.93 1.41 0.67
CA CYS A 74 -16.63 2.70 0.90
C CYS A 74 -15.69 3.89 0.93
N HIS A 75 -14.37 3.68 1.10
CA HIS A 75 -13.35 4.72 1.08
C HIS A 75 -12.83 4.94 -0.35
N ALA A 76 -12.65 6.19 -0.78
CA ALA A 76 -12.19 6.53 -2.14
C ALA A 76 -10.88 5.84 -2.53
N LEU A 77 -9.89 5.81 -1.62
CA LEU A 77 -8.62 5.12 -1.84
C LEU A 77 -8.81 3.60 -1.96
N GLY A 78 -9.70 3.00 -1.16
CA GLY A 78 -10.02 1.58 -1.27
C GLY A 78 -10.57 1.23 -2.66
N LYS A 79 -11.50 2.04 -3.19
CA LYS A 79 -12.02 1.88 -4.56
C LYS A 79 -10.93 2.06 -5.62
N MET A 80 -10.06 3.05 -5.44
CA MET A 80 -8.97 3.30 -6.39
C MET A 80 -8.04 2.09 -6.49
N VAL A 81 -7.59 1.56 -5.36
CA VAL A 81 -6.65 0.42 -5.31
C VAL A 81 -7.31 -0.88 -5.78
N ALA A 82 -8.59 -1.08 -5.42
CA ALA A 82 -9.31 -2.31 -5.69
C ALA A 82 -9.85 -2.40 -7.13
N LEU A 83 -10.23 -1.28 -7.72
CA LEU A 83 -10.97 -1.23 -8.98
C LEU A 83 -10.28 -0.41 -10.06
N THR A 84 -9.87 0.83 -9.75
CA THR A 84 -9.45 1.77 -10.80
C THR A 84 -8.00 1.54 -11.26
N LEU A 85 -7.07 1.35 -10.33
CA LEU A 85 -5.66 1.07 -10.69
C LEU A 85 -5.49 -0.22 -11.50
N PRO A 86 -6.21 -1.33 -11.21
CA PRO A 86 -6.16 -2.53 -12.04
C PRO A 86 -6.65 -2.36 -13.47
N LEU A 87 -7.50 -1.37 -13.73
CA LEU A 87 -7.96 -1.05 -15.10
C LEU A 87 -6.91 -0.27 -15.90
N LEU A 88 -6.00 0.43 -15.23
CA LEU A 88 -5.05 1.36 -15.85
C LEU A 88 -3.59 0.88 -15.76
N SER A 89 -3.32 -0.17 -15.00
CA SER A 89 -1.97 -0.68 -14.74
C SER A 89 -2.00 -2.18 -14.46
N PRO A 90 -0.87 -2.89 -14.58
CA PRO A 90 -0.80 -4.32 -14.30
C PRO A 90 -0.77 -4.64 -12.78
N ILE A 91 -1.47 -3.86 -11.97
CA ILE A 91 -1.64 -4.10 -10.53
C ILE A 91 -2.75 -5.11 -10.30
N VAL A 92 -2.45 -6.20 -9.60
CA VAL A 92 -3.42 -7.23 -9.21
C VAL A 92 -3.80 -7.02 -7.75
N PRO A 93 -5.07 -6.65 -7.46
CA PRO A 93 -5.56 -6.51 -6.10
C PRO A 93 -5.86 -7.89 -5.50
N HIS A 94 -5.42 -8.11 -4.27
CA HIS A 94 -5.71 -9.28 -3.47
C HIS A 94 -6.52 -8.89 -2.25
N TYR A 95 -7.47 -9.74 -1.88
CA TYR A 95 -8.37 -9.52 -0.75
C TYR A 95 -8.12 -10.59 0.30
N GLY A 96 -8.12 -10.20 1.58
CA GLY A 96 -8.13 -11.15 2.67
C GLY A 96 -9.54 -11.72 2.88
N GLU A 97 -9.62 -12.95 3.36
CA GLU A 97 -10.90 -13.58 3.70
C GLU A 97 -11.53 -12.93 4.93
N ASP A 98 -10.71 -12.57 5.92
CA ASP A 98 -11.15 -11.88 7.13
C ASP A 98 -10.25 -10.67 7.45
N ILE A 99 -10.87 -9.62 7.97
CA ILE A 99 -10.17 -8.44 8.50
C ILE A 99 -9.30 -8.80 9.72
N GLY A 100 -9.65 -9.86 10.46
CA GLY A 100 -8.87 -10.39 11.59
C GLY A 100 -7.51 -10.93 11.16
N ASP A 101 -7.43 -11.61 10.00
CA ASP A 101 -6.26 -12.31 9.49
C ASP A 101 -5.39 -11.46 8.57
N PHE A 102 -5.43 -10.15 8.77
CA PHE A 102 -4.70 -9.17 7.97
C PHE A 102 -3.19 -9.47 7.85
N SER A 103 -2.56 -9.91 8.94
CA SER A 103 -1.13 -10.25 8.94
C SER A 103 -0.85 -11.51 8.12
N GLN A 104 -1.74 -12.49 8.15
CA GLN A 104 -1.64 -13.71 7.37
C GLN A 104 -1.79 -13.41 5.87
N THR A 105 -2.77 -12.60 5.49
CA THR A 105 -2.98 -12.15 4.11
C THR A 105 -1.72 -11.48 3.55
N PHE A 106 -1.09 -10.58 4.32
CA PHE A 106 0.14 -9.91 3.89
C PHE A 106 1.29 -10.88 3.72
N PHE A 107 1.44 -11.84 4.64
CA PHE A 107 2.46 -12.87 4.56
C PHE A 107 2.30 -13.76 3.32
N GLU A 108 1.10 -14.22 3.02
CA GLU A 108 0.81 -15.13 1.90
C GLU A 108 0.95 -14.44 0.54
N ILE A 109 0.44 -13.22 0.42
CA ILE A 109 0.46 -12.47 -0.84
C ILE A 109 1.84 -11.88 -1.11
N ALA A 110 2.58 -11.48 -0.07
CA ALA A 110 3.84 -10.76 -0.17
C ALA A 110 3.77 -9.64 -1.23
N PRO A 111 3.03 -8.55 -0.95
CA PRO A 111 2.74 -7.51 -1.94
C PRO A 111 4.02 -6.84 -2.43
N THR A 112 4.00 -6.40 -3.68
CA THR A 112 5.10 -5.63 -4.28
C THR A 112 4.84 -4.12 -4.28
N VAL A 113 3.57 -3.73 -4.16
CA VAL A 113 3.16 -2.34 -3.93
C VAL A 113 2.18 -2.29 -2.76
N LEU A 114 2.34 -1.30 -1.90
CA LEU A 114 1.51 -1.11 -0.72
C LEU A 114 0.83 0.26 -0.77
N PHE A 115 -0.51 0.26 -0.72
CA PHE A 115 -1.33 1.45 -0.50
C PHE A 115 -1.98 1.33 0.87
N THR A 116 -1.63 2.21 1.79
CA THR A 116 -2.05 2.07 3.18
C THR A 116 -2.22 3.41 3.88
N VAL A 117 -2.61 3.36 5.13
CA VAL A 117 -2.68 4.51 6.03
C VAL A 117 -1.75 4.31 7.23
N PRO A 118 -1.27 5.36 7.89
CA PRO A 118 -0.31 5.27 8.99
C PRO A 118 -0.69 4.29 10.09
N ARG A 119 -2.00 4.12 10.33
CA ARG A 119 -2.52 3.20 11.37
C ARG A 119 -2.06 1.75 11.14
N TYR A 120 -2.08 1.28 9.90
CA TYR A 120 -1.66 -0.10 9.59
C TYR A 120 -0.14 -0.26 9.70
N LEU A 121 0.63 0.73 9.23
CA LEU A 121 2.09 0.70 9.39
C LEU A 121 2.50 0.69 10.86
N LYS A 122 1.82 1.47 11.71
CA LYS A 122 2.02 1.42 13.17
C LYS A 122 1.72 0.03 13.75
N ARG A 123 0.66 -0.63 13.29
CA ARG A 123 0.32 -2.00 13.74
C ARG A 123 1.43 -2.99 13.37
N PHE A 124 1.95 -2.96 12.14
CA PHE A 124 3.08 -3.79 11.73
C PHE A 124 4.34 -3.48 12.54
N ALA A 125 4.67 -2.19 12.73
CA ALA A 125 5.79 -1.78 13.56
C ALA A 125 5.68 -2.34 14.98
N SER A 126 4.52 -2.21 15.62
CA SER A 126 4.26 -2.76 16.96
C SER A 126 4.43 -4.29 16.99
N SER A 127 3.94 -5.01 15.98
CA SER A 127 4.11 -6.46 15.89
C SER A 127 5.59 -6.87 15.79
N ILE A 128 6.40 -6.11 15.03
CA ILE A 128 7.84 -6.31 14.94
C ILE A 128 8.48 -6.09 16.33
N PHE A 129 8.19 -4.98 17.01
CA PHE A 129 8.77 -4.68 18.31
C PHE A 129 8.44 -5.75 19.35
N VAL A 130 7.18 -6.14 19.47
CA VAL A 130 6.75 -7.21 20.38
C VAL A 130 7.45 -8.54 20.06
N GLY A 131 7.56 -8.88 18.76
CA GLY A 131 8.26 -10.09 18.33
C GLY A 131 9.76 -10.07 18.66
N ILE A 132 10.41 -8.91 18.56
CA ILE A 132 11.81 -8.75 18.92
C ILE A 132 12.00 -8.78 20.44
N GLU A 133 11.19 -8.08 21.23
CA GLU A 133 11.28 -8.07 22.70
C GLU A 133 11.11 -9.48 23.31
N ASN A 134 10.26 -10.31 22.70
CA ASN A 134 10.04 -11.71 23.11
C ASN A 134 11.08 -12.68 22.55
N SER A 135 12.13 -12.21 21.89
CA SER A 135 13.18 -13.05 21.30
C SER A 135 14.40 -13.20 22.22
N SER A 136 15.37 -14.06 21.85
CA SER A 136 16.60 -14.22 22.61
C SER A 136 17.45 -12.93 22.61
N ARG A 137 18.25 -12.73 23.67
CA ARG A 137 19.15 -11.55 23.81
C ARG A 137 20.04 -11.34 22.58
N LEU A 138 20.51 -12.44 21.97
CA LEU A 138 21.33 -12.39 20.76
C LEU A 138 20.56 -11.82 19.57
N LYS A 139 19.30 -12.22 19.38
CA LYS A 139 18.43 -11.70 18.32
C LYS A 139 18.11 -10.22 18.52
N ILE A 140 17.85 -9.80 19.76
CA ILE A 140 17.63 -8.38 20.12
C ILE A 140 18.87 -7.55 19.76
N LEU A 141 20.07 -8.02 20.13
CA LEU A 141 21.32 -7.33 19.82
C LEU A 141 21.55 -7.24 18.31
N ALA A 142 21.38 -8.36 17.59
CA ALA A 142 21.52 -8.40 16.13
C ALA A 142 20.56 -7.40 15.45
N TYR A 143 19.30 -7.34 15.89
CA TYR A 143 18.31 -6.37 15.38
C TYR A 143 18.75 -4.92 15.62
N ARG A 144 19.19 -4.59 16.84
CA ARG A 144 19.66 -3.23 17.18
C ARG A 144 20.84 -2.80 16.31
N ILE A 145 21.79 -3.70 16.06
CA ILE A 145 22.95 -3.46 15.18
C ILE A 145 22.46 -3.25 13.73
N ALA A 146 21.59 -4.12 13.23
CA ALA A 146 21.07 -4.06 11.87
C ALA A 146 20.30 -2.75 11.60
N ILE A 147 19.44 -2.31 12.51
CA ILE A 147 18.72 -1.02 12.40
C ILE A 147 19.69 0.15 12.43
N LYS A 148 20.71 0.14 13.31
CA LYS A 148 21.72 1.22 13.37
C LYS A 148 22.48 1.34 12.05
N ILE A 149 22.91 0.22 11.47
CA ILE A 149 23.61 0.17 10.19
C ILE A 149 22.66 0.61 9.06
N GLY A 150 21.41 0.12 9.04
CA GLY A 150 20.40 0.49 8.06
C GLY A 150 20.13 1.99 8.03
N ARG A 151 19.90 2.61 9.19
CA ARG A 151 19.69 4.06 9.30
C ARG A 151 20.90 4.87 8.81
N ARG A 152 22.12 4.44 9.15
CA ARG A 152 23.34 5.10 8.67
C ARG A 152 23.52 4.94 7.16
N HIS A 153 23.22 3.76 6.62
CA HIS A 153 23.25 3.50 5.18
C HIS A 153 22.25 4.41 4.43
N MET A 154 20.98 4.45 4.87
CA MET A 154 19.96 5.30 4.26
C MET A 154 20.31 6.78 4.32
N LYS A 155 20.85 7.25 5.45
CA LYS A 155 21.33 8.64 5.56
C LYS A 155 22.43 8.93 4.53
N ASN A 156 23.40 8.03 4.36
CA ASN A 156 24.43 8.19 3.35
C ASN A 156 23.86 8.24 1.93
N VAL A 157 22.87 7.40 1.63
CA VAL A 157 22.18 7.40 0.33
C VAL A 157 21.51 8.77 0.08
N TRP A 158 20.80 9.32 1.07
CA TRP A 158 20.17 10.64 0.95
C TRP A 158 21.17 11.78 0.81
N ASP A 159 22.32 11.70 1.51
CA ASP A 159 23.41 12.68 1.42
C ASP A 159 24.26 12.50 0.14
N GLY A 160 23.94 11.54 -0.73
CA GLY A 160 24.72 11.21 -1.94
C GLY A 160 26.10 10.61 -1.67
N ARG A 161 26.38 10.17 -0.43
CA ARG A 161 27.67 9.60 -0.02
C ARG A 161 27.75 8.12 -0.33
N LYS A 162 28.85 7.69 -0.94
CA LYS A 162 29.11 6.26 -1.23
C LYS A 162 30.14 5.72 -0.24
N SER A 163 29.85 4.57 0.38
CA SER A 163 30.76 3.84 1.26
C SER A 163 30.62 2.34 1.02
N LEU A 164 31.62 1.74 0.40
CA LEU A 164 31.61 0.28 0.07
C LEU A 164 31.49 -0.57 1.33
N LEU A 165 32.22 -0.25 2.38
CA LEU A 165 32.17 -1.00 3.66
C LEU A 165 30.78 -0.92 4.30
N LEU A 166 30.13 0.27 4.30
CA LEU A 166 28.81 0.42 4.86
C LEU A 166 27.76 -0.30 4.01
N ASN A 167 27.90 -0.29 2.68
CA ASN A 167 27.02 -1.02 1.77
C ASN A 167 27.11 -2.53 2.01
N LEU A 168 28.33 -3.06 2.17
CA LEU A 168 28.53 -4.48 2.48
C LEU A 168 27.96 -4.85 3.85
N ALA A 169 28.23 -4.04 4.88
CA ALA A 169 27.69 -4.25 6.21
C ALA A 169 26.13 -4.22 6.21
N TYR A 170 25.56 -3.25 5.49
CA TYR A 170 24.10 -3.18 5.31
C TYR A 170 23.57 -4.43 4.60
N PHE A 171 24.19 -4.86 3.51
CA PHE A 171 23.77 -6.06 2.77
C PHE A 171 23.74 -7.29 3.68
N ILE A 172 24.79 -7.52 4.47
CA ILE A 172 24.86 -8.64 5.42
C ILE A 172 23.74 -8.54 6.46
N CYS A 173 23.58 -7.36 7.09
CA CYS A 173 22.53 -7.14 8.09
C CYS A 173 21.13 -7.28 7.49
N TYR A 174 20.93 -6.81 6.26
CA TYR A 174 19.67 -6.96 5.55
C TYR A 174 19.31 -8.43 5.33
N GLN A 175 20.23 -9.22 4.75
CA GLN A 175 19.96 -10.62 4.46
C GLN A 175 19.79 -11.47 5.72
N ALA A 176 20.65 -11.25 6.73
CA ALA A 176 20.66 -12.08 7.94
C ALA A 176 19.58 -11.71 8.97
N VAL A 177 19.18 -10.44 9.03
CA VAL A 177 18.31 -9.95 10.12
C VAL A 177 17.06 -9.28 9.59
N LEU A 178 17.16 -8.25 8.73
CA LEU A 178 16.02 -7.43 8.35
C LEU A 178 15.07 -8.18 7.41
N ARG A 179 15.60 -8.83 6.38
CA ARG A 179 14.79 -9.58 5.41
C ARG A 179 13.96 -10.71 6.03
N PRO A 180 14.46 -11.56 6.96
CA PRO A 180 13.64 -12.53 7.66
C PRO A 180 12.50 -11.92 8.47
N ILE A 181 12.70 -10.72 9.05
CA ILE A 181 11.66 -9.99 9.78
C ILE A 181 10.61 -9.47 8.80
N LEU A 182 11.05 -8.82 7.71
CA LEU A 182 10.16 -8.32 6.67
C LEU A 182 9.36 -9.45 6.00
N ASN A 183 9.99 -10.60 5.76
CA ASN A 183 9.31 -11.78 5.21
C ASN A 183 8.18 -12.26 6.10
N LYS A 184 8.37 -12.30 7.42
CA LYS A 184 7.32 -12.69 8.38
C LYS A 184 6.09 -11.81 8.37
N ILE A 185 6.22 -10.57 7.98
CA ILE A 185 5.09 -9.63 7.85
C ILE A 185 4.67 -9.42 6.38
N GLY A 186 5.27 -10.17 5.44
CA GLY A 186 4.97 -10.09 4.02
C GLY A 186 5.52 -8.86 3.29
N PHE A 187 6.52 -8.18 3.88
CA PHE A 187 7.05 -6.90 3.33
C PHE A 187 8.37 -7.05 2.58
N ASP A 188 8.93 -8.25 2.47
CA ASP A 188 10.23 -8.50 1.84
C ASP A 188 10.24 -8.31 0.31
N LYS A 189 9.06 -8.22 -0.31
CA LYS A 189 8.88 -7.98 -1.75
C LYS A 189 8.43 -6.57 -2.11
N ILE A 190 8.15 -5.72 -1.13
CA ILE A 190 7.69 -4.36 -1.37
C ILE A 190 8.75 -3.57 -2.13
N LYS A 191 8.35 -2.98 -3.26
CA LYS A 191 9.18 -2.09 -4.08
C LYS A 191 8.84 -0.62 -3.86
N ILE A 192 7.56 -0.34 -3.61
CA ILE A 192 7.06 1.00 -3.31
C ILE A 192 5.89 0.94 -2.33
N ALA A 193 5.85 1.86 -1.38
CA ALA A 193 4.78 1.98 -0.41
C ALA A 193 4.25 3.41 -0.35
N PHE A 194 2.93 3.55 -0.36
CA PHE A 194 2.21 4.80 -0.22
C PHE A 194 1.47 4.82 1.12
N SER A 195 1.78 5.81 1.95
CA SER A 195 1.04 6.09 3.19
C SER A 195 0.26 7.38 3.00
N ILE A 196 -1.07 7.29 3.07
CA ILE A 196 -1.98 8.36 2.68
C ILE A 196 -2.92 8.68 3.84
N GLY A 197 -3.40 9.92 3.90
CA GLY A 197 -4.47 10.36 4.80
C GLY A 197 -4.01 11.00 6.12
N ALA A 198 -2.78 10.73 6.58
CA ALA A 198 -2.20 11.38 7.76
C ALA A 198 -0.66 11.29 7.74
N PRO A 199 0.04 12.13 8.50
CA PRO A 199 1.49 12.04 8.62
C PRO A 199 1.92 10.71 9.26
N LEU A 200 2.98 10.11 8.71
CA LEU A 200 3.61 8.92 9.28
C LEU A 200 4.64 9.37 10.33
N PRO A 201 4.61 8.83 11.56
CA PRO A 201 5.61 9.15 12.57
C PRO A 201 7.02 8.77 12.12
N PRO A 202 8.03 9.62 12.42
CA PRO A 202 9.43 9.37 12.01
C PRO A 202 9.97 8.02 12.50
N GLU A 203 9.53 7.55 13.66
CA GLU A 203 9.93 6.26 14.25
C GLU A 203 9.48 5.07 13.38
N VAL A 204 8.30 5.18 12.77
CA VAL A 204 7.76 4.15 11.87
C VAL A 204 8.39 4.23 10.49
N MET A 205 8.76 5.44 10.02
CA MET A 205 9.50 5.63 8.76
C MET A 205 10.92 5.07 8.83
N ALA A 206 11.50 4.98 10.03
CA ALA A 206 12.88 4.58 10.25
C ALA A 206 13.05 3.07 10.51
N LEU A 207 11.97 2.30 10.42
CA LEU A 207 11.94 0.84 10.47
C LEU A 207 12.11 0.23 9.09
#